data_51e57ca84121f3f5cef610c42fb26893
#
_entry.id   51e57ca84121f3f5cef610c42fb26893
#
_cell.length_a   1.000
_cell.length_b   1.000
_cell.length_c   1.000
_cell.angle_alpha   90.00
_cell.angle_beta   90.00
_cell.angle_gamma   90.00
#
_symmetry.space_group_name_H-M   'P 1'
#
loop_
_entity.id
_entity.type
_entity.pdbx_description
1 polymer ?
#
loop_
_entity_poly.entity_id
_entity_poly.type
_entity_poly.pdbx_seq_one_letter_code
_entity_poly.pdbx_strand_id
1 'polypeptide(L)'
;QPEPYRITLFESQRVRRGQVSLPPQGLVLAQSELRDVPIEMATARGSSLEAVEASEATAPSDADPSYRVLPGNAGIVPPWSVNAIEKQRPVVNYFSLNLGWGKAARLYGAELGIVGAYVTEEVAGLQGAALFAYSGGRFRGAQASFGANIIRGDGFGAQLGAVNVATADITGLQAPTVNYSGGDLRGLQIAAVNIAKGGVYGLQASSVGYAARMYGLQLGGINIAGQVAGMQVAGINIASGRVRGVQLGVINIADDADVAIGLFSISKKQGAYVDLWMSDSAAINVSIRMPARYSY
;
A
#
# COMPACT_ATOMS: atom_id res chain seq x y z
N GLN A 1 6.44 6.34 -33.12
CA GLN A 1 7.18 7.59 -33.39
C GLN A 1 6.42 8.68 -32.65
N PRO A 2 7.07 9.53 -31.84
CA PRO A 2 6.42 10.66 -31.21
C PRO A 2 6.05 11.67 -32.29
N GLU A 3 4.81 12.15 -32.28
CA GLU A 3 4.39 13.23 -33.17
C GLU A 3 5.14 14.53 -32.87
N PRO A 4 5.46 15.32 -33.90
CA PRO A 4 6.21 16.56 -33.72
C PRO A 4 5.39 17.60 -32.95
N TYR A 5 6.08 18.38 -32.13
CA TYR A 5 5.51 19.49 -31.37
C TYR A 5 4.79 20.47 -32.30
N ARG A 6 3.51 20.71 -32.03
CA ARG A 6 2.70 21.66 -32.79
C ARG A 6 2.71 22.98 -32.03
N ILE A 7 3.34 24.00 -32.59
CA ILE A 7 3.25 25.39 -32.10
C ILE A 7 2.06 26.03 -32.79
N THR A 8 1.05 26.41 -32.01
CA THR A 8 -0.11 27.14 -32.56
C THR A 8 -0.01 28.59 -32.12
N LEU A 9 0.19 29.48 -33.08
CA LEU A 9 0.17 30.93 -32.86
C LEU A 9 -1.25 31.42 -33.03
N PHE A 10 -1.82 32.02 -31.98
CA PHE A 10 -3.12 32.68 -32.05
C PHE A 10 -2.90 34.20 -32.03
N GLU A 11 -3.41 34.85 -33.04
CA GLU A 11 -3.49 36.32 -33.08
C GLU A 11 -4.76 36.74 -32.30
N SER A 12 -4.58 37.54 -31.25
CA SER A 12 -5.70 37.98 -30.42
C SER A 12 -6.55 38.99 -31.19
N GLN A 13 -7.75 38.61 -31.62
CA GLN A 13 -8.74 39.56 -32.05
C GLN A 13 -9.27 40.33 -30.83
N ARG A 14 -9.31 41.67 -30.95
CA ARG A 14 -9.92 42.58 -29.96
C ARG A 14 -11.27 42.06 -29.50
N VAL A 15 -11.36 41.58 -28.26
CA VAL A 15 -12.65 41.26 -27.64
C VAL A 15 -13.36 42.59 -27.35
N ARG A 16 -14.25 43.02 -28.27
CA ARG A 16 -15.25 44.03 -27.92
C ARG A 16 -16.13 43.36 -26.84
N ARG A 17 -16.35 44.07 -25.73
CA ARG A 17 -17.38 43.71 -24.73
C ARG A 17 -18.73 43.60 -25.43
N GLY A 18 -19.11 42.42 -25.84
CA GLY A 18 -20.45 42.03 -26.24
C GLY A 18 -21.01 41.15 -25.15
N GLN A 19 -22.21 41.47 -24.69
CA GLN A 19 -22.96 40.57 -23.81
C GLN A 19 -23.13 39.24 -24.52
N VAL A 20 -22.54 38.17 -23.96
CA VAL A 20 -22.84 36.81 -24.40
C VAL A 20 -24.17 36.43 -23.78
N SER A 21 -25.23 36.54 -24.54
CA SER A 21 -26.49 35.88 -24.19
C SER A 21 -26.34 34.40 -24.52
N LEU A 22 -26.26 33.57 -23.50
CA LEU A 22 -26.35 32.11 -23.65
C LEU A 22 -27.73 31.76 -24.16
N PRO A 23 -27.87 30.94 -25.21
CA PRO A 23 -29.18 30.48 -25.66
C PRO A 23 -29.79 29.57 -24.58
N PRO A 24 -31.09 29.65 -24.33
CA PRO A 24 -31.74 28.94 -23.21
C PRO A 24 -31.90 27.42 -23.42
N GLN A 25 -31.20 26.83 -24.34
CA GLN A 25 -31.29 25.39 -24.65
C GLN A 25 -30.08 24.54 -24.18
N GLY A 26 -29.08 25.14 -23.53
CA GLY A 26 -27.88 24.40 -23.09
C GLY A 26 -28.05 23.52 -21.84
N LEU A 27 -29.19 23.59 -21.16
CA LEU A 27 -29.40 22.88 -19.86
C LEU A 27 -30.29 21.64 -19.95
N VAL A 28 -30.79 21.28 -21.12
CA VAL A 28 -31.73 20.14 -21.28
C VAL A 28 -31.03 18.87 -21.80
N LEU A 29 -29.82 18.97 -22.36
CA LEU A 29 -29.12 17.81 -22.91
C LEU A 29 -28.32 17.00 -21.89
N ALA A 30 -28.12 17.51 -20.69
CA ALA A 30 -27.37 16.78 -19.66
C ALA A 30 -28.19 15.75 -18.87
N GLN A 31 -29.52 15.77 -18.99
CA GLN A 31 -30.37 14.82 -18.22
C GLN A 31 -30.83 13.60 -19.03
N SER A 32 -30.67 13.56 -20.34
CA SER A 32 -31.09 12.41 -21.14
C SER A 32 -30.01 11.39 -21.43
N GLU A 33 -28.72 11.75 -21.28
CA GLU A 33 -27.60 10.79 -21.47
C GLU A 33 -27.19 10.02 -20.21
N LEU A 34 -27.79 10.34 -19.07
CA LEU A 34 -27.49 9.61 -17.80
C LEU A 34 -28.36 8.36 -17.61
N ARG A 35 -29.21 8.01 -18.57
CA ARG A 35 -30.19 6.91 -18.42
C ARG A 35 -29.70 5.56 -18.93
N ASP A 36 -28.61 5.48 -19.67
CA ASP A 36 -28.15 4.25 -20.29
C ASP A 36 -26.64 3.96 -20.12
N VAL A 37 -26.01 4.52 -19.08
CA VAL A 37 -24.77 3.92 -18.61
C VAL A 37 -25.18 2.76 -17.71
N PRO A 38 -25.06 1.50 -18.15
CA PRO A 38 -25.15 0.40 -17.22
C PRO A 38 -24.04 0.65 -16.22
N ILE A 39 -24.42 0.89 -14.97
CA ILE A 39 -23.55 0.68 -13.86
C ILE A 39 -23.34 -0.85 -13.85
N GLU A 40 -22.52 -1.35 -14.77
CA GLU A 40 -21.74 -2.51 -14.44
C GLU A 40 -20.87 -2.05 -13.28
N MET A 41 -21.45 -2.14 -12.09
CA MET A 41 -20.64 -2.52 -10.97
C MET A 41 -19.87 -3.72 -11.51
N ALA A 42 -18.60 -3.50 -11.83
CA ALA A 42 -17.65 -4.57 -11.90
C ALA A 42 -17.78 -5.25 -10.54
N THR A 43 -18.71 -6.19 -10.45
CA THR A 43 -18.60 -7.28 -9.54
C THR A 43 -17.23 -7.81 -9.87
N ALA A 44 -16.26 -7.39 -9.06
CA ALA A 44 -14.99 -8.05 -8.97
C ALA A 44 -15.37 -9.52 -8.85
N ARG A 45 -15.21 -10.22 -9.95
CA ARG A 45 -15.59 -11.61 -10.10
C ARG A 45 -14.83 -12.33 -9.02
N GLY A 46 -15.56 -12.68 -7.96
CA GLY A 46 -15.28 -13.83 -7.16
C GLY A 46 -13.85 -14.00 -6.64
N SER A 47 -13.21 -13.04 -6.00
CA SER A 47 -12.89 -13.33 -4.63
C SER A 47 -14.20 -13.08 -3.90
N SER A 48 -14.99 -14.14 -3.74
CA SER A 48 -15.92 -14.20 -2.67
C SER A 48 -15.27 -13.43 -1.51
N LEU A 49 -15.96 -12.44 -1.01
CA LEU A 49 -16.11 -12.28 0.41
C LEU A 49 -16.87 -13.55 0.88
N GLU A 50 -16.38 -14.74 0.55
CA GLU A 50 -16.28 -15.75 1.54
C GLU A 50 -15.66 -14.98 2.68
N ALA A 51 -16.52 -14.63 3.60
CA ALA A 51 -16.13 -14.31 4.93
C ALA A 51 -14.88 -15.17 5.09
N VAL A 52 -13.68 -14.51 5.23
CA VAL A 52 -12.56 -15.22 5.78
C VAL A 52 -13.19 -15.71 7.06
N GLU A 53 -13.87 -16.88 6.93
CA GLU A 53 -14.18 -17.65 8.09
C GLU A 53 -12.83 -17.65 8.73
N ALA A 54 -12.77 -16.92 9.82
CA ALA A 54 -11.61 -16.97 10.66
C ALA A 54 -11.49 -18.46 10.90
N SER A 55 -10.76 -19.12 9.97
CA SER A 55 -10.40 -20.51 10.13
C SER A 55 -9.73 -20.43 11.46
N GLU A 56 -10.54 -20.73 12.48
CA GLU A 56 -10.08 -20.77 13.86
C GLU A 56 -8.76 -21.47 13.75
N ALA A 57 -7.68 -20.79 14.16
CA ALA A 57 -6.40 -21.44 14.30
C ALA A 57 -6.66 -22.49 15.38
N THR A 58 -7.19 -23.61 14.94
CA THR A 58 -7.47 -24.76 15.81
C THR A 58 -6.08 -25.15 16.29
N ALA A 59 -5.82 -24.85 17.57
CA ALA A 59 -4.66 -25.41 18.22
C ALA A 59 -4.64 -26.89 17.83
N PRO A 60 -3.51 -27.46 17.39
CA PRO A 60 -3.45 -28.86 17.04
C PRO A 60 -4.05 -29.58 18.25
N SER A 61 -5.08 -30.35 17.99
CA SER A 61 -5.60 -31.23 19.03
C SER A 61 -4.40 -31.98 19.60
N ASP A 62 -4.40 -32.28 20.90
CA ASP A 62 -3.36 -33.12 21.57
C ASP A 62 -3.10 -34.45 20.85
N ALA A 63 -3.75 -34.65 19.72
CA ALA A 63 -3.82 -35.83 18.89
C ALA A 63 -2.83 -35.87 17.70
N ASP A 64 -2.08 -34.80 17.39
CA ASP A 64 -1.07 -34.91 16.34
C ASP A 64 0.26 -35.42 16.94
N PRO A 65 0.56 -36.72 16.82
CA PRO A 65 1.76 -37.33 17.44
C PRO A 65 3.09 -36.81 16.83
N SER A 66 3.03 -36.07 15.74
CA SER A 66 4.21 -35.49 15.10
C SER A 66 4.76 -34.27 15.87
N TYR A 67 3.94 -33.63 16.70
CA TYR A 67 4.35 -32.49 17.52
C TYR A 67 4.41 -32.83 18.99
N ARG A 68 5.28 -32.12 19.69
CA ARG A 68 5.31 -32.09 21.14
C ARG A 68 4.65 -30.80 21.62
N VAL A 69 3.53 -30.92 22.28
CA VAL A 69 2.80 -29.77 22.82
C VAL A 69 3.31 -29.46 24.23
N LEU A 70 3.71 -28.21 24.46
CA LEU A 70 4.15 -27.72 25.76
C LEU A 70 3.30 -26.50 26.14
N PRO A 71 2.68 -26.51 27.35
CA PRO A 71 1.94 -25.37 27.82
C PRO A 71 2.83 -24.13 28.02
N GLY A 72 4.11 -24.33 28.31
CA GLY A 72 5.07 -23.26 28.48
C GLY A 72 6.50 -23.68 28.20
N ASN A 73 7.30 -22.73 27.77
CA ASN A 73 8.73 -22.84 27.60
C ASN A 73 9.44 -21.71 28.36
N ALA A 74 10.51 -22.04 28.99
CA ALA A 74 11.47 -21.07 29.53
C ALA A 74 12.87 -21.49 29.09
N GLY A 75 13.70 -20.51 28.68
CA GLY A 75 15.02 -20.80 28.18
C GLY A 75 15.95 -19.60 28.15
N ILE A 76 17.23 -19.85 27.93
CA ILE A 76 18.20 -18.81 27.67
C ILE A 76 18.38 -18.69 26.15
N VAL A 77 18.85 -19.77 25.53
CA VAL A 77 18.93 -19.92 24.05
C VAL A 77 18.74 -21.41 23.74
N PRO A 78 18.29 -21.79 22.53
CA PRO A 78 18.42 -23.18 22.13
C PRO A 78 19.92 -23.56 22.08
N PRO A 79 20.39 -24.64 22.73
CA PRO A 79 19.68 -25.77 23.28
C PRO A 79 19.32 -25.69 24.78
N TRP A 80 19.56 -24.57 25.46
CA TRP A 80 19.34 -24.41 26.89
C TRP A 80 17.95 -23.86 27.18
N SER A 81 16.95 -24.67 26.84
CA SER A 81 15.53 -24.36 27.02
C SER A 81 14.76 -25.65 27.28
N VAL A 82 13.54 -25.50 27.82
CA VAL A 82 12.60 -26.62 28.02
C VAL A 82 12.26 -27.30 26.67
N ASN A 83 12.22 -26.54 25.59
CA ASN A 83 12.00 -27.06 24.25
C ASN A 83 13.09 -28.04 23.78
N ALA A 84 14.31 -27.93 24.31
CA ALA A 84 15.46 -28.71 23.87
C ALA A 84 15.63 -30.05 24.61
N ILE A 85 14.82 -30.32 25.63
CA ILE A 85 14.92 -31.56 26.44
C ILE A 85 14.69 -32.81 25.57
N GLU A 86 13.83 -32.69 24.54
CA GLU A 86 13.59 -33.77 23.59
C GLU A 86 13.72 -33.22 22.15
N LYS A 87 14.71 -33.68 21.43
CA LYS A 87 15.09 -33.13 20.13
C LYS A 87 14.38 -33.74 18.92
N GLN A 88 13.60 -34.81 19.14
CA GLN A 88 13.06 -35.63 18.03
C GLN A 88 11.78 -35.08 17.37
N ARG A 89 11.02 -34.25 18.03
CA ARG A 89 9.77 -33.73 17.53
C ARG A 89 9.73 -32.19 17.53
N PRO A 90 9.12 -31.56 16.52
CA PRO A 90 8.89 -30.14 16.53
C PRO A 90 7.98 -29.72 17.69
N VAL A 91 8.22 -28.58 18.29
CA VAL A 91 7.54 -28.15 19.51
C VAL A 91 6.48 -27.10 19.21
N VAL A 92 5.32 -27.27 19.82
CA VAL A 92 4.22 -26.29 19.88
C VAL A 92 4.22 -25.68 21.27
N ASN A 93 4.32 -24.37 21.37
CA ASN A 93 4.21 -23.62 22.62
C ASN A 93 2.94 -22.82 22.69
N TYR A 94 2.32 -22.73 23.89
CA TYR A 94 1.31 -21.73 24.20
C TYR A 94 1.91 -20.48 24.83
N PHE A 95 2.90 -20.66 25.69
CA PHE A 95 3.65 -19.56 26.29
C PHE A 95 5.15 -19.83 26.20
N SER A 96 5.95 -18.81 25.85
CA SER A 96 7.41 -18.95 25.80
C SER A 96 8.08 -17.68 26.34
N LEU A 97 8.99 -17.86 27.28
CA LEU A 97 9.81 -16.77 27.82
C LEU A 97 11.30 -17.13 27.70
N ASN A 98 12.05 -16.30 27.00
CA ASN A 98 13.45 -16.55 26.70
C ASN A 98 14.33 -15.35 27.08
N LEU A 99 15.38 -15.57 27.86
CA LEU A 99 16.39 -14.54 28.20
C LEU A 99 17.22 -14.13 26.97
N GLY A 100 17.47 -15.06 26.07
CA GLY A 100 18.06 -14.78 24.77
C GLY A 100 16.99 -14.86 23.69
N TRP A 101 16.93 -15.99 22.98
CA TRP A 101 15.96 -16.24 21.94
C TRP A 101 15.38 -17.66 22.03
N GLY A 102 14.08 -17.75 21.79
CA GLY A 102 13.37 -19.02 21.76
C GLY A 102 13.30 -19.59 20.35
N LYS A 103 13.06 -20.92 20.26
CA LYS A 103 12.75 -21.59 19.00
C LYS A 103 11.59 -22.55 19.22
N ALA A 104 10.52 -22.41 18.41
CA ALA A 104 9.39 -23.31 18.35
C ALA A 104 9.01 -23.60 16.88
N ALA A 105 8.29 -24.69 16.65
CA ALA A 105 7.65 -24.90 15.35
C ALA A 105 6.39 -24.05 15.25
N ARG A 106 5.53 -24.10 16.25
CA ARG A 106 4.28 -23.33 16.29
C ARG A 106 4.10 -22.63 17.63
N LEU A 107 3.42 -21.53 17.60
CA LEU A 107 3.05 -20.73 18.77
C LEU A 107 1.56 -20.43 18.74
N TYR A 108 0.84 -20.86 19.79
CA TYR A 108 -0.59 -20.52 19.99
C TYR A 108 -0.74 -19.75 21.30
N GLY A 109 -0.35 -18.48 21.32
CA GLY A 109 -0.42 -17.65 22.52
C GLY A 109 0.64 -16.56 22.53
N ALA A 110 1.60 -16.60 23.48
CA ALA A 110 2.57 -15.52 23.61
C ALA A 110 4.01 -16.02 23.71
N GLU A 111 4.91 -15.40 22.95
CA GLU A 111 6.34 -15.57 23.07
C GLU A 111 7.01 -14.23 23.35
N LEU A 112 7.83 -14.17 24.38
CA LEU A 112 8.66 -13.03 24.74
C LEU A 112 10.13 -13.46 24.80
N GLY A 113 10.98 -12.81 24.03
CA GLY A 113 12.43 -13.01 24.05
C GLY A 113 13.17 -11.70 24.28
N ILE A 114 14.17 -11.68 25.22
CA ILE A 114 14.96 -10.46 25.39
C ILE A 114 15.72 -10.14 24.09
N VAL A 115 16.27 -11.15 23.41
CA VAL A 115 16.96 -10.96 22.14
C VAL A 115 16.03 -11.22 20.98
N GLY A 116 15.37 -12.38 20.93
CA GLY A 116 14.57 -12.77 19.78
C GLY A 116 13.48 -13.78 20.08
N ALA A 117 12.49 -13.82 19.20
CA ALA A 117 11.42 -14.80 19.13
C ALA A 117 11.45 -15.45 17.74
N TYR A 118 11.52 -16.78 17.68
CA TYR A 118 11.72 -17.50 16.42
C TYR A 118 10.79 -18.71 16.31
N VAL A 119 9.81 -18.59 15.40
CA VAL A 119 8.86 -19.65 15.10
C VAL A 119 8.98 -20.06 13.63
N THR A 120 9.09 -21.36 13.36
CA THR A 120 9.40 -21.84 12.01
C THR A 120 8.18 -22.05 11.12
N GLU A 121 7.01 -22.34 11.70
CA GLU A 121 5.81 -22.74 10.92
C GLU A 121 4.64 -21.77 11.07
N GLU A 122 4.06 -21.66 12.26
CA GLU A 122 2.84 -20.89 12.46
C GLU A 122 2.84 -20.14 13.80
N VAL A 123 2.38 -18.91 13.75
CA VAL A 123 2.12 -18.08 14.93
C VAL A 123 0.65 -17.70 14.95
N ALA A 124 -0.03 -18.00 16.06
CA ALA A 124 -1.36 -17.50 16.37
C ALA A 124 -1.32 -16.87 17.77
N GLY A 125 -1.02 -15.56 17.84
CA GLY A 125 -0.88 -14.85 19.10
C GLY A 125 0.10 -13.70 19.06
N LEU A 126 0.89 -13.56 20.12
CA LEU A 126 1.79 -12.42 20.32
C LEU A 126 3.26 -12.86 20.27
N GLN A 127 4.05 -12.19 19.47
CA GLN A 127 5.52 -12.31 19.52
C GLN A 127 6.14 -10.96 19.90
N GLY A 128 6.90 -10.96 20.99
CA GLY A 128 7.64 -9.79 21.44
C GLY A 128 9.13 -10.08 21.59
N ALA A 129 9.99 -9.16 21.14
CA ALA A 129 11.43 -9.28 21.32
C ALA A 129 12.13 -7.92 21.29
N ALA A 130 13.38 -7.83 21.83
CA ALA A 130 14.12 -6.59 21.67
C ALA A 130 14.69 -6.45 20.25
N LEU A 131 15.34 -7.49 19.71
CA LEU A 131 16.03 -7.33 18.43
C LEU A 131 15.23 -7.87 17.24
N PHE A 132 14.64 -9.09 17.35
CA PHE A 132 13.91 -9.64 16.21
C PHE A 132 12.77 -10.58 16.62
N ALA A 133 11.70 -10.57 15.81
CA ALA A 133 10.64 -11.55 15.86
C ALA A 133 10.46 -12.17 14.47
N TYR A 134 10.45 -13.49 14.37
CA TYR A 134 10.42 -14.23 13.13
C TYR A 134 9.31 -15.26 13.11
N SER A 135 8.50 -15.24 12.05
CA SER A 135 7.52 -16.27 11.72
C SER A 135 7.83 -16.84 10.32
N GLY A 136 8.14 -18.13 10.25
CA GLY A 136 8.52 -18.81 9.01
C GLY A 136 7.33 -19.18 8.13
N GLY A 137 6.10 -19.25 8.67
CA GLY A 137 4.89 -19.57 7.96
C GLY A 137 3.76 -18.59 8.25
N ARG A 138 2.53 -19.09 8.40
CA ARG A 138 1.37 -18.26 8.66
C ARG A 138 1.49 -17.50 9.98
N PHE A 139 1.05 -16.27 9.95
CA PHE A 139 1.05 -15.39 11.11
C PHE A 139 -0.33 -14.79 11.36
N ARG A 140 -0.82 -14.91 12.59
CA ARG A 140 -2.05 -14.28 13.05
C ARG A 140 -1.84 -13.68 14.42
N GLY A 141 -1.96 -12.35 14.56
CA GLY A 141 -1.82 -11.69 15.85
C GLY A 141 -0.99 -10.42 15.81
N ALA A 142 -0.10 -10.24 16.78
CA ALA A 142 0.77 -9.09 16.82
C ALA A 142 2.25 -9.48 17.01
N GLN A 143 3.11 -8.83 16.24
CA GLN A 143 4.55 -9.00 16.28
C GLN A 143 5.19 -7.64 16.59
N ALA A 144 5.98 -7.58 17.66
CA ALA A 144 6.61 -6.34 18.09
C ALA A 144 8.09 -6.57 18.45
N SER A 145 8.97 -5.75 17.87
CA SER A 145 10.37 -5.69 18.25
C SER A 145 10.95 -4.29 18.04
N PHE A 146 11.99 -3.93 18.77
CA PHE A 146 12.70 -2.68 18.48
C PHE A 146 13.52 -2.77 17.18
N GLY A 147 13.94 -3.97 16.78
CA GLY A 147 14.66 -4.21 15.53
C GLY A 147 13.76 -4.68 14.41
N ALA A 148 13.84 -5.95 14.02
CA ALA A 148 13.18 -6.49 12.83
C ALA A 148 12.05 -7.46 13.15
N ASN A 149 10.91 -7.29 12.50
CA ASN A 149 9.83 -8.27 12.45
C ASN A 149 9.76 -8.88 11.05
N ILE A 150 9.78 -10.21 10.99
CA ILE A 150 9.80 -10.93 9.72
C ILE A 150 8.68 -11.97 9.69
N ILE A 151 7.83 -11.90 8.67
CA ILE A 151 6.80 -12.90 8.35
C ILE A 151 7.07 -13.44 6.94
N ARG A 152 7.23 -14.75 6.81
CA ARG A 152 7.49 -15.39 5.51
C ARG A 152 6.24 -15.92 4.83
N GLY A 153 5.25 -16.37 5.58
CA GLY A 153 3.94 -16.76 5.07
C GLY A 153 2.96 -15.61 5.08
N ASP A 154 1.69 -15.93 4.83
CA ASP A 154 0.62 -14.95 4.91
C ASP A 154 0.42 -14.45 6.33
N GLY A 155 0.22 -13.14 6.47
CA GLY A 155 0.07 -12.46 7.74
C GLY A 155 -1.30 -11.83 7.92
N PHE A 156 -1.85 -11.98 9.14
CA PHE A 156 -3.04 -11.25 9.57
C PHE A 156 -2.79 -10.62 10.94
N GLY A 157 -2.87 -9.30 11.04
CA GLY A 157 -2.71 -8.61 12.32
C GLY A 157 -1.77 -7.41 12.26
N ALA A 158 -0.88 -7.27 13.25
CA ALA A 158 -0.05 -6.08 13.37
C ALA A 158 1.45 -6.41 13.47
N GLN A 159 2.27 -5.60 12.80
CA GLN A 159 3.73 -5.59 12.94
C GLN A 159 4.20 -4.19 13.37
N LEU A 160 4.93 -4.13 14.49
CA LEU A 160 5.46 -2.89 15.07
C LEU A 160 6.96 -3.06 15.32
N GLY A 161 7.81 -2.20 14.75
CA GLY A 161 9.26 -2.32 14.92
C GLY A 161 10.05 -1.25 14.18
N ALA A 162 11.37 -1.35 14.16
CA ALA A 162 12.17 -0.49 13.29
C ALA A 162 12.03 -0.92 11.82
N VAL A 163 12.05 -2.23 11.56
CA VAL A 163 11.92 -2.78 10.21
C VAL A 163 10.87 -3.90 10.23
N ASN A 164 9.89 -3.82 9.35
CA ASN A 164 8.96 -4.92 9.12
C ASN A 164 9.15 -5.50 7.71
N VAL A 165 9.22 -6.80 7.63
CA VAL A 165 9.33 -7.55 6.38
C VAL A 165 8.23 -8.61 6.33
N ALA A 166 7.36 -8.51 5.35
CA ALA A 166 6.41 -9.56 4.98
C ALA A 166 6.74 -10.03 3.57
N THR A 167 6.98 -11.33 3.37
CA THR A 167 7.34 -11.83 2.03
C THR A 167 6.16 -12.33 1.23
N ALA A 168 5.04 -12.62 1.88
CA ALA A 168 3.76 -12.99 1.28
C ALA A 168 2.70 -11.90 1.54
N ASP A 169 1.43 -12.24 1.40
CA ASP A 169 0.33 -11.30 1.61
C ASP A 169 0.18 -10.95 3.09
N ILE A 170 -0.17 -9.70 3.35
CA ILE A 170 -0.46 -9.26 4.71
C ILE A 170 -1.76 -8.47 4.79
N THR A 171 -2.55 -8.77 5.80
CA THR A 171 -3.78 -8.05 6.12
C THR A 171 -3.68 -7.46 7.52
N GLY A 172 -3.76 -6.14 7.64
CA GLY A 172 -3.71 -5.46 8.92
C GLY A 172 -2.86 -4.20 8.96
N LEU A 173 -2.07 -4.03 10.01
CA LEU A 173 -1.28 -2.83 10.27
C LEU A 173 0.21 -3.13 10.25
N GLN A 174 0.96 -2.36 9.50
CA GLN A 174 2.42 -2.30 9.59
C GLN A 174 2.85 -0.87 9.94
N ALA A 175 3.49 -0.69 11.10
CA ALA A 175 3.91 0.63 11.59
C ALA A 175 5.37 0.62 12.11
N PRO A 176 6.36 0.51 11.25
CA PRO A 176 7.78 0.62 11.56
C PRO A 176 8.37 1.94 11.05
N THR A 177 9.71 2.06 11.09
CA THR A 177 10.43 3.07 10.32
C THR A 177 10.52 2.67 8.84
N VAL A 178 10.76 1.38 8.54
CA VAL A 178 10.83 0.85 7.17
C VAL A 178 9.95 -0.38 7.04
N ASN A 179 9.04 -0.36 6.07
CA ASN A 179 8.21 -1.50 5.67
C ASN A 179 8.66 -2.07 4.33
N TYR A 180 8.68 -3.39 4.26
CA TYR A 180 8.76 -4.14 3.02
C TYR A 180 7.64 -5.18 2.96
N SER A 181 6.81 -5.15 1.91
CA SER A 181 5.81 -6.15 1.61
C SER A 181 6.09 -6.76 0.23
N GLY A 182 6.32 -8.08 0.17
CA GLY A 182 6.57 -8.83 -1.06
C GLY A 182 5.27 -9.16 -1.80
N GLY A 183 4.22 -9.47 -1.07
CA GLY A 183 2.86 -9.75 -1.58
C GLY A 183 1.94 -8.54 -1.51
N ASP A 184 0.64 -8.81 -1.58
CA ASP A 184 -0.40 -7.79 -1.45
C ASP A 184 -0.57 -7.37 0.02
N LEU A 185 -0.81 -6.08 0.23
CA LEU A 185 -1.18 -5.53 1.53
C LEU A 185 -2.64 -5.10 1.53
N ARG A 186 -3.40 -5.56 2.52
CA ARG A 186 -4.76 -5.11 2.80
C ARG A 186 -4.82 -4.45 4.17
N GLY A 187 -4.98 -3.14 4.22
CA GLY A 187 -5.02 -2.38 5.49
C GLY A 187 -4.17 -1.13 5.49
N LEU A 188 -3.31 -0.98 6.51
CA LEU A 188 -2.56 0.25 6.75
C LEU A 188 -1.05 -0.01 6.78
N GLN A 189 -0.31 0.80 6.03
CA GLN A 189 1.14 0.95 6.17
C GLN A 189 1.50 2.38 6.55
N ILE A 190 2.16 2.58 7.68
CA ILE A 190 2.59 3.90 8.16
C ILE A 190 4.06 3.81 8.54
N ALA A 191 4.95 4.46 7.79
CA ALA A 191 6.39 4.40 8.03
C ALA A 191 7.12 5.63 7.45
N ALA A 192 8.40 5.77 7.71
CA ALA A 192 9.21 6.72 6.94
C ALA A 192 9.38 6.24 5.49
N VAL A 193 9.60 4.93 5.31
CA VAL A 193 9.71 4.32 3.98
C VAL A 193 8.79 3.10 3.89
N ASN A 194 7.89 3.10 2.90
CA ASN A 194 7.04 1.97 2.57
C ASN A 194 7.38 1.42 1.18
N ILE A 195 7.61 0.11 1.10
CA ILE A 195 7.84 -0.59 -0.17
C ILE A 195 6.88 -1.77 -0.26
N ALA A 196 5.94 -1.72 -1.20
CA ALA A 196 5.03 -2.81 -1.50
C ALA A 196 5.26 -3.29 -2.95
N LYS A 197 5.72 -4.52 -3.09
CA LYS A 197 5.94 -5.16 -4.42
C LYS A 197 4.64 -5.66 -5.04
N GLY A 198 3.63 -5.95 -4.23
CA GLY A 198 2.27 -6.28 -4.64
C GLY A 198 1.35 -5.06 -4.70
N GLY A 199 0.04 -5.31 -4.59
CA GLY A 199 -0.98 -4.29 -4.47
C GLY A 199 -1.14 -3.81 -3.03
N VAL A 200 -1.40 -2.52 -2.86
CA VAL A 200 -1.83 -1.95 -1.57
C VAL A 200 -3.32 -1.63 -1.67
N TYR A 201 -4.11 -2.30 -0.85
CA TYR A 201 -5.55 -2.11 -0.73
C TYR A 201 -5.85 -1.44 0.61
N GLY A 202 -5.93 -0.10 0.62
CA GLY A 202 -6.14 0.68 1.83
C GLY A 202 -5.33 1.96 1.89
N LEU A 203 -4.59 2.19 2.97
CA LEU A 203 -3.79 3.39 3.19
C LEU A 203 -2.30 3.07 3.28
N GLN A 204 -1.51 3.76 2.49
CA GLN A 204 -0.06 3.82 2.65
C GLN A 204 0.35 5.26 2.95
N ALA A 205 0.92 5.51 4.14
CA ALA A 205 1.41 6.82 4.56
C ALA A 205 2.91 6.78 4.86
N SER A 206 3.70 7.67 4.24
CA SER A 206 5.16 7.65 4.40
C SER A 206 5.84 8.92 3.89
N SER A 207 7.08 9.15 4.28
CA SER A 207 7.90 10.18 3.60
C SER A 207 8.18 9.76 2.16
N VAL A 208 8.52 8.46 1.95
CA VAL A 208 8.68 7.86 0.62
C VAL A 208 7.89 6.57 0.54
N GLY A 209 6.93 6.50 -0.38
CA GLY A 209 6.05 5.35 -0.57
C GLY A 209 6.17 4.76 -1.98
N TYR A 210 6.35 3.45 -2.06
CA TYR A 210 6.29 2.69 -3.31
C TYR A 210 5.22 1.60 -3.23
N ALA A 211 4.37 1.51 -4.24
CA ALA A 211 3.44 0.42 -4.43
C ALA A 211 3.42 -0.01 -5.91
N ALA A 212 3.50 -1.31 -6.20
CA ALA A 212 3.34 -1.74 -7.58
C ALA A 212 1.93 -1.41 -8.11
N ARG A 213 0.92 -1.54 -7.26
CA ARG A 213 -0.47 -1.14 -7.54
C ARG A 213 -1.05 -0.50 -6.29
N MET A 214 -1.66 0.67 -6.41
CA MET A 214 -2.31 1.37 -5.30
C MET A 214 -3.82 1.39 -5.50
N TYR A 215 -4.56 0.76 -4.57
CA TYR A 215 -6.02 0.78 -4.49
C TYR A 215 -6.43 1.43 -3.18
N GLY A 216 -6.72 2.73 -3.21
CA GLY A 216 -7.06 3.50 -2.03
C GLY A 216 -6.28 4.81 -1.94
N LEU A 217 -5.64 5.08 -0.81
CA LEU A 217 -5.01 6.37 -0.53
C LEU A 217 -3.50 6.21 -0.25
N GLN A 218 -2.68 6.91 -1.01
CA GLN A 218 -1.24 7.03 -0.78
C GLN A 218 -0.90 8.46 -0.36
N LEU A 219 -0.37 8.63 0.85
CA LEU A 219 0.00 9.92 1.43
C LEU A 219 1.51 9.98 1.65
N GLY A 220 2.15 11.08 1.30
CA GLY A 220 3.58 11.16 1.54
C GLY A 220 4.28 12.44 1.13
N GLY A 221 5.60 12.43 1.23
CA GLY A 221 6.47 13.41 0.60
C GLY A 221 6.65 13.08 -0.88
N ILE A 222 6.98 11.81 -1.16
CA ILE A 222 7.13 11.26 -2.51
C ILE A 222 6.33 9.96 -2.58
N ASN A 223 5.35 9.91 -3.46
CA ASN A 223 4.55 8.73 -3.76
C ASN A 223 4.94 8.18 -5.13
N ILE A 224 5.23 6.89 -5.18
CA ILE A 224 5.55 6.18 -6.43
C ILE A 224 4.62 4.98 -6.56
N ALA A 225 3.95 4.84 -7.69
CA ALA A 225 3.11 3.68 -7.96
C ALA A 225 3.23 3.21 -9.42
N GLY A 226 3.03 1.90 -9.64
CA GLY A 226 2.88 1.37 -11.00
C GLY A 226 1.53 1.80 -11.59
N GLN A 227 0.45 1.52 -10.89
CA GLN A 227 -0.92 1.94 -11.24
C GLN A 227 -1.63 2.44 -9.99
N VAL A 228 -2.56 3.37 -10.16
CA VAL A 228 -3.37 3.93 -9.07
C VAL A 228 -4.85 3.83 -9.41
N ALA A 229 -5.63 3.29 -8.46
CA ALA A 229 -7.07 3.40 -8.44
C ALA A 229 -7.48 3.99 -7.08
N GLY A 230 -7.64 5.32 -7.02
CA GLY A 230 -7.86 6.07 -5.80
C GLY A 230 -7.14 7.41 -5.79
N MET A 231 -6.40 7.71 -4.72
CA MET A 231 -5.80 9.03 -4.56
C MET A 231 -4.33 8.94 -4.14
N GLN A 232 -3.50 9.80 -4.74
CA GLN A 232 -2.14 10.10 -4.27
C GLN A 232 -2.05 11.56 -3.83
N VAL A 233 -1.57 11.80 -2.61
CA VAL A 233 -1.36 13.14 -2.06
C VAL A 233 0.06 13.26 -1.56
N ALA A 234 0.88 14.06 -2.21
CA ALA A 234 2.30 14.24 -1.86
C ALA A 234 2.88 15.54 -2.44
N GLY A 235 4.09 15.89 -2.03
CA GLY A 235 4.87 16.90 -2.75
C GLY A 235 5.14 16.44 -4.20
N ILE A 236 5.49 15.16 -4.38
CA ILE A 236 5.73 14.55 -5.69
C ILE A 236 4.94 13.24 -5.79
N ASN A 237 4.07 13.14 -6.79
CA ASN A 237 3.36 11.93 -7.14
C ASN A 237 3.86 11.40 -8.49
N ILE A 238 4.26 10.13 -8.54
CA ILE A 238 4.72 9.48 -9.77
C ILE A 238 3.92 8.18 -9.95
N ALA A 239 3.24 8.08 -11.07
CA ALA A 239 2.62 6.84 -11.51
C ALA A 239 3.21 6.44 -12.87
N SER A 240 3.82 5.25 -12.95
CA SER A 240 4.39 4.75 -14.22
C SER A 240 3.32 4.23 -15.19
N GLY A 241 2.07 4.16 -14.76
CA GLY A 241 0.91 3.78 -15.54
C GLY A 241 -0.25 4.75 -15.36
N ARG A 242 -1.47 4.22 -15.51
CA ARG A 242 -2.70 5.02 -15.40
C ARG A 242 -3.07 5.27 -13.95
N VAL A 243 -3.51 6.51 -13.68
CA VAL A 243 -4.18 6.94 -12.45
C VAL A 243 -5.68 7.04 -12.73
N ARG A 244 -6.46 6.13 -12.14
CA ARG A 244 -7.92 6.21 -12.06
C ARG A 244 -8.28 6.88 -10.74
N GLY A 245 -8.51 8.18 -10.78
CA GLY A 245 -8.76 8.99 -9.60
C GLY A 245 -7.92 10.27 -9.57
N VAL A 246 -7.36 10.61 -8.42
CA VAL A 246 -6.79 11.94 -8.18
C VAL A 246 -5.31 11.86 -7.79
N GLN A 247 -4.48 12.69 -8.42
CA GLN A 247 -3.17 13.08 -7.92
C GLN A 247 -3.22 14.53 -7.43
N LEU A 248 -2.87 14.76 -6.18
CA LEU A 248 -2.77 16.09 -5.57
C LEU A 248 -1.36 16.30 -5.07
N GLY A 249 -0.64 17.29 -5.62
CA GLY A 249 0.75 17.54 -5.23
C GLY A 249 1.36 18.72 -5.96
N VAL A 250 2.58 19.07 -5.60
CA VAL A 250 3.35 20.09 -6.32
C VAL A 250 3.70 19.60 -7.73
N ILE A 251 4.18 18.35 -7.81
CA ILE A 251 4.54 17.70 -9.07
C ILE A 251 3.76 16.40 -9.18
N ASN A 252 3.01 16.24 -10.26
CA ASN A 252 2.29 15.02 -10.60
C ASN A 252 2.79 14.49 -11.95
N ILE A 253 3.18 13.22 -12.00
CA ILE A 253 3.65 12.56 -13.22
C ILE A 253 2.88 11.25 -13.39
N ALA A 254 2.24 11.05 -14.53
CA ALA A 254 1.55 9.82 -14.86
C ALA A 254 1.63 9.53 -16.37
N ASP A 255 1.37 8.28 -16.77
CA ASP A 255 1.12 8.01 -18.19
C ASP A 255 -0.20 8.62 -18.65
N ASP A 256 -1.23 8.49 -17.80
CA ASP A 256 -2.56 9.07 -17.97
C ASP A 256 -3.19 9.23 -16.58
N ALA A 257 -3.89 10.32 -16.32
CA ALA A 257 -4.57 10.58 -15.06
C ALA A 257 -5.96 11.15 -15.29
N ASP A 258 -6.94 10.66 -14.51
CA ASP A 258 -8.28 11.24 -14.58
C ASP A 258 -8.26 12.69 -14.07
N VAL A 259 -7.63 12.93 -12.91
CA VAL A 259 -7.45 14.26 -12.33
C VAL A 259 -6.04 14.41 -11.78
N ALA A 260 -5.35 15.48 -12.14
CA ALA A 260 -4.07 15.85 -11.54
C ALA A 260 -4.04 17.34 -11.20
N ILE A 261 -3.91 17.66 -9.93
CA ILE A 261 -3.93 19.03 -9.39
C ILE A 261 -2.56 19.34 -8.79
N GLY A 262 -1.88 20.33 -9.32
CA GLY A 262 -0.55 20.73 -8.86
C GLY A 262 0.06 21.85 -9.70
N LEU A 263 1.22 22.34 -9.28
CA LEU A 263 1.96 23.33 -10.08
C LEU A 263 2.46 22.74 -11.40
N PHE A 264 2.87 21.47 -11.37
CA PHE A 264 3.34 20.75 -12.55
C PHE A 264 2.64 19.40 -12.61
N SER A 265 1.78 19.21 -13.62
CA SER A 265 1.09 17.94 -13.87
C SER A 265 1.42 17.46 -15.27
N ILE A 266 2.20 16.39 -15.36
CA ILE A 266 2.74 15.85 -16.61
C ILE A 266 2.04 14.54 -16.93
N SER A 267 1.32 14.51 -18.06
CA SER A 267 0.77 13.29 -18.63
C SER A 267 1.57 12.88 -19.86
N LYS A 268 2.18 11.71 -19.86
CA LYS A 268 3.00 11.25 -20.99
C LYS A 268 2.19 11.00 -22.25
N LYS A 269 0.91 10.62 -22.12
CA LYS A 269 0.03 10.35 -23.28
C LYS A 269 -0.60 11.62 -23.86
N GLN A 270 -0.74 12.68 -23.06
CA GLN A 270 -1.41 13.90 -23.49
C GLN A 270 -0.44 15.01 -23.88
N GLY A 271 0.87 14.83 -23.62
CA GLY A 271 1.91 15.78 -23.97
C GLY A 271 1.94 17.03 -23.07
N ALA A 272 2.77 17.98 -23.43
CA ALA A 272 2.80 19.31 -22.85
C ALA A 272 2.66 20.32 -24.00
N TYR A 273 1.86 21.35 -23.79
CA TYR A 273 1.66 22.43 -24.77
C TYR A 273 2.25 23.73 -24.23
N VAL A 274 2.90 24.47 -25.09
CA VAL A 274 3.33 25.83 -24.80
C VAL A 274 2.44 26.77 -25.60
N ASP A 275 1.65 27.56 -24.90
CA ASP A 275 0.84 28.59 -25.54
C ASP A 275 1.61 29.93 -25.48
N LEU A 276 1.77 30.55 -26.62
CA LEU A 276 2.34 31.88 -26.77
C LEU A 276 1.25 32.81 -27.29
N TRP A 277 0.98 33.91 -26.58
CA TRP A 277 0.05 34.91 -27.06
C TRP A 277 0.53 36.32 -26.73
N MET A 278 0.04 37.29 -27.50
CA MET A 278 0.28 38.69 -27.27
C MET A 278 -0.96 39.35 -26.65
N SER A 279 -0.78 40.26 -25.73
CA SER A 279 -1.86 41.06 -25.15
C SER A 279 -1.46 42.52 -25.09
N ASP A 280 -2.43 43.42 -24.99
CA ASP A 280 -2.21 44.87 -24.92
C ASP A 280 -1.40 45.27 -23.65
N SER A 281 -1.37 44.43 -22.65
CA SER A 281 -0.63 44.65 -21.38
C SER A 281 0.76 44.03 -21.36
N ALA A 282 1.06 43.10 -22.26
CA ALA A 282 2.37 42.47 -22.37
C ALA A 282 2.63 42.03 -23.81
N ALA A 283 3.81 42.36 -24.32
CA ALA A 283 4.19 42.05 -25.70
C ALA A 283 4.19 40.55 -26.01
N ILE A 284 4.55 39.75 -25.03
CA ILE A 284 4.55 38.27 -25.13
C ILE A 284 4.10 37.67 -23.80
N ASN A 285 3.13 36.79 -23.87
CA ASN A 285 2.73 35.96 -22.76
C ASN A 285 3.07 34.50 -23.09
N VAL A 286 3.59 33.78 -22.12
CA VAL A 286 3.93 32.38 -22.25
C VAL A 286 3.18 31.60 -21.18
N SER A 287 2.46 30.55 -21.57
CA SER A 287 1.95 29.56 -20.60
C SER A 287 2.33 28.16 -21.02
N ILE A 288 2.56 27.32 -20.04
CA ILE A 288 2.76 25.89 -20.24
C ILE A 288 1.49 25.20 -19.80
N ARG A 289 0.80 24.59 -20.75
CA ARG A 289 -0.38 23.79 -20.47
C ARG A 289 0.02 22.33 -20.44
N MET A 290 -0.16 21.69 -19.31
CA MET A 290 0.08 20.26 -19.11
C MET A 290 -1.27 19.59 -18.92
N PRO A 291 -1.92 19.08 -19.99
CA PRO A 291 -3.24 18.53 -19.88
C PRO A 291 -3.22 17.23 -19.10
N ALA A 292 -4.00 17.19 -18.01
CA ALA A 292 -4.66 16.01 -17.52
C ALA A 292 -6.09 16.01 -18.06
N ARG A 293 -6.80 14.91 -18.05
CA ARG A 293 -8.18 14.83 -18.60
C ARG A 293 -9.11 15.88 -17.99
N TYR A 294 -8.82 16.32 -16.77
CA TYR A 294 -9.37 17.47 -16.07
C TYR A 294 -8.24 18.15 -15.32
N SER A 295 -7.64 19.18 -15.88
CA SER A 295 -6.71 20.08 -15.19
C SER A 295 -7.43 21.38 -14.89
N TYR A 296 -7.46 21.77 -13.64
CA TYR A 296 -7.95 23.07 -13.21
C TYR A 296 -6.78 23.92 -12.73
#